data_89967cd86dcc74408577637f6b52fd16
#
_entry.id   89967cd86dcc74408577637f6b52fd16
#
_cell.length_a   1.000
_cell.length_b   1.000
_cell.length_c   1.000
_cell.angle_alpha   90.00
_cell.angle_beta   90.00
_cell.angle_gamma   90.00
#
_symmetry.space_group_name_H-M   'P 1'
#
loop_
_entity.id
_entity.type
_entity.pdbx_description
1 polymer ?
#
loop_
_entity_poly.entity_id
_entity_poly.type
_entity_poly.pdbx_seq_one_letter_code
_entity_poly.pdbx_strand_id
1 'polypeptide(L)'
;MAHTTSNRRVARLSGHFHRRLLPCITLLALSACSTMTRLAAVPSELQDEARPDGVPGVRFFPQQFSEPSAHLSTLRPASTGGSEVPVSWDADVGCDLLAVSAGGDRGAFAAGLLNGWSQTGTRPRFRVVTGVSVGALIAPFAFLGPRYDHVLREVTLSAGPGKFFRRRSSLSGLLGDGFASSEPLELLLATYVTAEVLQEIANEYRRGRDLYIMTTDLDAGVPVIWNMGAIAASDSPNALALFRQVMRASAAIPVAVSPVLINVTAAGRHFQELHVDGSVVQQVFLYPYSTPLPAPAARDAGPSCRAFIIMNTQFDSNWSPTPRRTLGIGERAMQTLTRVEASTDVDRIFGAMQQQSIDFNLAYIDSDFQVAHPRDFDESYMRALFVYGQQLGSRDDRWHDTPPQSQSQSPLQSQPLNRSASIDQRKTPLLRYAHSSDAH
;
A
#
# COMPACT_ATOMS: atom_id res chain seq x y z
N MET A 1 -50.11 17.77 -75.37
CA MET A 1 -48.75 17.54 -75.94
C MET A 1 -47.78 17.84 -74.83
N ALA A 2 -47.27 16.80 -74.10
CA ALA A 2 -45.95 16.19 -74.27
C ALA A 2 -44.82 17.16 -73.87
N HIS A 3 -43.89 16.95 -72.95
CA HIS A 3 -43.00 15.86 -72.62
C HIS A 3 -42.27 16.19 -71.33
N THR A 4 -42.25 15.28 -70.32
CA THR A 4 -41.13 14.50 -69.79
C THR A 4 -39.71 15.07 -69.92
N THR A 5 -39.02 15.17 -68.77
CA THR A 5 -37.64 14.79 -68.52
C THR A 5 -37.27 15.33 -67.15
N SER A 6 -36.62 14.74 -66.27
CA SER A 6 -35.98 13.44 -66.06
C SER A 6 -35.21 13.56 -64.71
N ASN A 7 -35.43 12.64 -63.82
CA ASN A 7 -34.57 12.29 -62.67
C ASN A 7 -33.10 12.18 -63.08
N ARG A 8 -32.21 12.91 -62.45
CA ARG A 8 -30.80 12.52 -62.22
C ARG A 8 -30.05 13.61 -61.43
N ARG A 9 -30.18 13.64 -60.12
CA ARG A 9 -29.17 14.28 -59.28
C ARG A 9 -29.35 13.81 -57.81
N VAL A 10 -29.27 12.50 -57.55
CA VAL A 10 -29.07 11.99 -56.18
C VAL A 10 -28.19 10.74 -56.27
N ALA A 11 -26.93 10.89 -56.54
CA ALA A 11 -25.97 9.79 -56.42
C ALA A 11 -24.50 10.24 -56.54
N ARG A 12 -24.06 11.29 -55.82
CA ARG A 12 -22.61 11.59 -55.77
C ARG A 12 -22.14 12.24 -54.47
N LEU A 13 -22.84 12.05 -53.34
CA LEU A 13 -22.38 12.61 -52.08
C LEU A 13 -21.98 11.55 -50.99
N SER A 14 -22.14 10.27 -51.23
CA SER A 14 -21.78 9.25 -50.23
C SER A 14 -20.34 8.68 -50.35
N GLY A 15 -19.64 8.94 -51.44
CA GLY A 15 -18.31 8.34 -51.68
C GLY A 15 -17.10 9.07 -51.04
N HIS A 16 -17.27 10.31 -50.59
CA HIS A 16 -16.15 11.12 -50.08
C HIS A 16 -16.03 11.15 -48.59
N PHE A 17 -17.10 10.77 -47.87
CA PHE A 17 -17.06 10.73 -46.39
C PHE A 17 -16.34 9.49 -45.87
N HIS A 18 -16.47 8.33 -46.51
CA HIS A 18 -15.78 7.10 -46.08
C HIS A 18 -14.27 7.08 -46.42
N ARG A 19 -13.84 7.84 -47.42
CA ARG A 19 -12.42 7.88 -47.84
C ARG A 19 -11.53 8.73 -46.93
N ARG A 20 -12.10 9.65 -46.14
CA ARG A 20 -11.37 10.51 -45.20
C ARG A 20 -11.37 10.00 -43.74
N LEU A 21 -12.28 9.07 -43.39
CA LEU A 21 -12.33 8.45 -42.06
C LEU A 21 -11.34 7.26 -41.90
N LEU A 22 -11.04 6.56 -43.00
CA LEU A 22 -10.10 5.43 -42.95
C LEU A 22 -8.67 5.83 -42.51
N PRO A 23 -8.05 6.91 -43.00
CA PRO A 23 -6.70 7.28 -42.56
C PRO A 23 -6.66 7.83 -41.13
N CYS A 24 -7.76 8.40 -40.59
CA CYS A 24 -7.83 8.85 -39.22
C CYS A 24 -7.95 7.66 -38.24
N ILE A 25 -8.69 6.62 -38.60
CA ILE A 25 -8.83 5.40 -37.80
C ILE A 25 -7.53 4.59 -37.81
N THR A 26 -6.80 4.53 -38.91
CA THR A 26 -5.48 3.90 -39.02
C THR A 26 -4.40 4.67 -38.27
N LEU A 27 -4.43 5.99 -38.23
CA LEU A 27 -3.52 6.80 -37.41
C LEU A 27 -3.82 6.63 -35.90
N LEU A 28 -5.09 6.57 -35.52
CA LEU A 28 -5.47 6.27 -34.12
C LEU A 28 -5.07 4.83 -33.70
N ALA A 29 -5.20 3.85 -34.57
CA ALA A 29 -4.78 2.48 -34.30
C ALA A 29 -3.26 2.31 -34.22
N LEU A 30 -2.48 3.10 -34.96
CA LEU A 30 -1.01 3.11 -34.84
C LEU A 30 -0.50 3.86 -33.61
N SER A 31 -1.28 4.81 -33.08
CA SER A 31 -0.94 5.50 -31.81
C SER A 31 -1.26 4.66 -30.58
N ALA A 32 -2.14 3.66 -30.68
CA ALA A 32 -2.51 2.79 -29.57
C ALA A 32 -1.43 1.72 -29.23
N CYS A 33 -0.36 1.62 -30.01
CA CYS A 33 0.76 0.72 -29.77
C CYS A 33 2.02 1.42 -29.22
N SER A 34 1.93 2.63 -28.66
CA SER A 34 3.04 3.16 -27.88
C SER A 34 3.03 2.51 -26.48
N THR A 35 3.46 1.26 -26.41
CA THR A 35 3.88 0.69 -25.15
C THR A 35 4.97 1.59 -24.58
N MET A 36 4.79 2.09 -23.36
CA MET A 36 5.85 2.81 -22.65
C MET A 36 7.10 1.90 -22.66
N THR A 37 8.18 2.40 -23.29
CA THR A 37 9.38 1.60 -23.46
C THR A 37 10.06 1.38 -22.10
N ARG A 38 10.21 0.13 -21.67
CA ARG A 38 11.03 -0.28 -20.53
C ARG A 38 11.99 -1.38 -20.96
N LEU A 39 13.02 -1.66 -20.16
CA LEU A 39 13.82 -2.86 -20.33
C LEU A 39 12.94 -4.09 -20.12
N ALA A 40 13.41 -5.25 -20.56
CA ALA A 40 12.72 -6.52 -20.33
C ALA A 40 12.48 -6.74 -18.83
N ALA A 41 11.34 -7.33 -18.50
CA ALA A 41 11.08 -7.85 -17.16
C ALA A 41 12.07 -8.98 -16.82
N VAL A 42 12.33 -9.20 -15.55
CA VAL A 42 13.15 -10.32 -15.09
C VAL A 42 12.42 -11.62 -15.43
N PRO A 43 13.04 -12.56 -16.16
CA PRO A 43 12.47 -13.89 -16.37
C PRO A 43 12.22 -14.62 -15.05
N SER A 44 11.18 -15.45 -14.98
CA SER A 44 10.79 -16.14 -13.75
C SER A 44 11.92 -16.97 -13.14
N GLU A 45 12.74 -17.59 -13.96
CA GLU A 45 13.88 -18.40 -13.54
C GLU A 45 15.08 -17.60 -12.98
N LEU A 46 15.09 -16.27 -13.18
CA LEU A 46 16.13 -15.36 -12.70
C LEU A 46 15.69 -14.46 -11.55
N GLN A 47 14.43 -14.59 -11.08
CA GLN A 47 13.86 -13.74 -10.02
C GLN A 47 14.72 -13.75 -8.74
N ASP A 48 15.17 -14.93 -8.31
CA ASP A 48 15.98 -15.08 -7.10
C ASP A 48 17.39 -14.52 -7.24
N GLU A 49 17.88 -14.37 -8.47
CA GLU A 49 19.21 -13.79 -8.76
C GLU A 49 19.15 -12.28 -8.96
N ALA A 50 17.97 -11.71 -9.19
CA ALA A 50 17.83 -10.31 -9.51
C ALA A 50 18.23 -9.42 -8.31
N ARG A 51 19.12 -8.49 -8.56
CA ARG A 51 19.64 -7.57 -7.54
C ARG A 51 19.50 -6.13 -8.03
N PRO A 52 19.01 -5.20 -7.19
CA PRO A 52 18.97 -3.78 -7.51
C PRO A 52 20.35 -3.29 -7.91
N ASP A 53 20.43 -2.48 -8.96
CA ASP A 53 21.69 -2.03 -9.52
C ASP A 53 22.54 -1.25 -8.49
N GLY A 54 23.72 -1.78 -8.19
CA GLY A 54 24.66 -1.19 -7.26
C GLY A 54 24.37 -1.39 -5.76
N VAL A 55 23.26 -2.06 -5.38
CA VAL A 55 22.87 -2.27 -3.96
C VAL A 55 22.35 -3.70 -3.77
N PRO A 56 23.20 -4.73 -3.78
CA PRO A 56 22.74 -6.11 -3.67
C PRO A 56 22.28 -6.46 -2.24
N GLY A 57 21.42 -7.49 -2.13
CA GLY A 57 21.05 -8.10 -0.85
C GLY A 57 20.17 -7.23 0.07
N VAL A 58 19.49 -6.22 -0.48
CA VAL A 58 18.67 -5.26 0.29
C VAL A 58 17.18 -5.54 0.23
N ARG A 59 16.78 -6.66 -0.35
CA ARG A 59 15.35 -7.03 -0.45
C ARG A 59 15.16 -8.52 -0.37
N PHE A 60 13.94 -8.93 -0.06
CA PHE A 60 13.53 -10.33 0.02
C PHE A 60 12.04 -10.49 -0.30
N PHE A 61 11.67 -11.70 -0.64
CA PHE A 61 10.29 -12.08 -0.94
C PHE A 61 9.71 -12.85 0.26
N PRO A 62 8.53 -12.49 0.78
CA PRO A 62 7.94 -13.15 1.96
C PRO A 62 7.80 -14.67 1.84
N GLN A 63 7.60 -15.19 0.64
CA GLN A 63 7.50 -16.64 0.40
C GLN A 63 8.76 -17.42 0.78
N GLN A 64 9.92 -16.76 0.76
CA GLN A 64 11.19 -17.37 1.15
C GLN A 64 11.28 -17.64 2.67
N PHE A 65 10.34 -17.14 3.47
CA PHE A 65 10.28 -17.30 4.93
C PHE A 65 9.30 -18.38 5.41
N SER A 66 8.74 -19.17 4.51
CA SER A 66 7.85 -20.29 4.86
C SER A 66 8.60 -21.42 5.59
N GLU A 67 9.94 -21.40 5.54
CA GLU A 67 10.78 -22.37 6.25
C GLU A 67 11.23 -21.80 7.60
N PRO A 68 11.05 -22.52 8.71
CA PRO A 68 11.43 -22.10 10.07
C PRO A 68 12.93 -21.81 10.25
N SER A 69 13.76 -22.20 9.30
CA SER A 69 15.22 -22.08 9.34
C SER A 69 15.81 -20.81 8.72
N ALA A 70 14.99 -19.94 8.12
CA ALA A 70 15.45 -18.66 7.62
C ALA A 70 15.77 -17.72 8.79
N HIS A 71 16.98 -17.82 9.30
CA HIS A 71 17.47 -17.00 10.41
C HIS A 71 17.49 -15.50 10.05
N LEU A 72 17.15 -14.65 11.02
CA LEU A 72 17.34 -13.19 10.95
C LEU A 72 18.75 -12.78 10.47
N SER A 73 19.76 -13.61 10.72
CA SER A 73 21.14 -13.42 10.25
C SER A 73 21.26 -13.41 8.73
N THR A 74 20.37 -14.10 7.98
CA THR A 74 20.40 -14.10 6.50
C THR A 74 19.81 -12.83 5.88
N LEU A 75 19.09 -12.02 6.66
CA LEU A 75 18.46 -10.78 6.21
C LEU A 75 19.37 -9.56 6.36
N ARG A 76 20.45 -9.71 7.10
CA ARG A 76 21.56 -8.76 7.10
C ARG A 76 22.61 -9.33 6.15
N PRO A 77 22.90 -8.65 5.03
CA PRO A 77 24.01 -9.06 4.20
C PRO A 77 25.25 -9.15 5.10
N ALA A 78 25.92 -10.32 5.08
CA ALA A 78 27.24 -10.43 5.69
C ALA A 78 28.06 -9.26 5.14
N SER A 79 28.60 -8.44 6.03
CA SER A 79 29.53 -7.39 5.64
C SER A 79 30.54 -8.02 4.69
N THR A 80 30.82 -7.38 3.54
CA THR A 80 31.72 -7.87 2.50
C THR A 80 33.18 -8.06 2.98
N GLY A 81 33.37 -8.32 4.24
CA GLY A 81 34.67 -8.53 4.91
C GLY A 81 34.57 -9.60 5.99
N GLY A 82 34.15 -10.82 5.62
CA GLY A 82 34.53 -12.09 6.28
C GLY A 82 34.51 -12.23 7.82
N SER A 83 33.89 -11.32 8.56
CA SER A 83 33.70 -11.43 9.99
C SER A 83 32.20 -11.36 10.25
N GLU A 84 31.61 -12.48 10.67
CA GLU A 84 30.33 -12.47 11.36
C GLU A 84 30.51 -11.61 12.63
N VAL A 85 30.24 -10.31 12.49
CA VAL A 85 30.07 -9.48 13.68
C VAL A 85 28.80 -10.00 14.32
N PRO A 86 28.87 -10.64 15.50
CA PRO A 86 27.67 -10.96 16.26
C PRO A 86 26.92 -9.64 16.37
N VAL A 87 25.66 -9.59 15.96
CA VAL A 87 24.82 -8.42 16.17
C VAL A 87 24.75 -8.26 17.69
N SER A 88 25.68 -7.47 18.24
CA SER A 88 25.57 -7.05 19.63
C SER A 88 24.34 -6.17 19.65
N TRP A 89 23.26 -6.75 20.13
CA TRP A 89 22.04 -6.03 20.35
C TRP A 89 22.40 -4.94 21.35
N ASP A 90 22.30 -3.69 20.90
CA ASP A 90 22.46 -2.55 21.80
C ASP A 90 21.39 -2.70 22.89
N ALA A 91 21.84 -2.95 24.12
CA ALA A 91 20.95 -3.21 25.27
C ALA A 91 20.03 -2.01 25.55
N ASP A 92 20.43 -0.80 25.09
CA ASP A 92 19.63 0.42 25.21
C ASP A 92 18.48 0.47 24.20
N VAL A 93 18.47 -0.40 23.18
CA VAL A 93 17.35 -0.53 22.24
C VAL A 93 16.48 -1.67 22.69
N GLY A 94 15.36 -1.36 23.31
CA GLY A 94 14.31 -2.33 23.66
C GLY A 94 13.89 -3.17 22.45
N CYS A 95 12.94 -4.09 22.62
CA CYS A 95 12.42 -4.92 21.55
C CYS A 95 11.08 -4.45 20.98
N ASP A 96 10.76 -3.16 21.13
CA ASP A 96 9.51 -2.58 20.65
C ASP A 96 9.47 -2.48 19.10
N LEU A 97 8.34 -2.86 18.54
CA LEU A 97 8.11 -2.92 17.11
C LEU A 97 7.01 -1.92 16.71
N LEU A 98 7.12 -1.33 15.53
CA LEU A 98 6.09 -0.45 14.97
C LEU A 98 5.74 -0.87 13.55
N ALA A 99 4.46 -1.04 13.27
CA ALA A 99 3.94 -1.17 11.92
C ALA A 99 3.01 -0.01 11.58
N VAL A 100 3.23 0.64 10.43
CA VAL A 100 2.38 1.73 9.94
C VAL A 100 1.74 1.31 8.63
N SER A 101 0.41 1.28 8.61
CA SER A 101 -0.35 0.78 7.48
C SER A 101 -0.39 1.73 6.28
N ALA A 102 -0.84 1.18 5.15
CA ALA A 102 -1.38 1.97 4.05
C ALA A 102 -2.57 2.84 4.50
N GLY A 103 -3.05 3.72 3.59
CA GLY A 103 -4.23 4.53 3.87
C GLY A 103 -4.33 5.83 3.09
N GLY A 104 -3.38 6.14 2.21
CA GLY A 104 -3.38 7.37 1.41
C GLY A 104 -3.34 8.62 2.30
N ASP A 105 -4.24 9.56 2.09
CA ASP A 105 -4.34 10.80 2.87
C ASP A 105 -4.75 10.58 4.34
N ARG A 106 -5.29 9.40 4.68
CA ARG A 106 -5.56 9.01 6.06
C ARG A 106 -4.28 8.78 6.88
N GLY A 107 -3.10 8.75 6.26
CA GLY A 107 -1.81 8.81 6.95
C GLY A 107 -1.66 10.02 7.87
N ALA A 108 -2.49 11.04 7.71
CA ALA A 108 -2.63 12.15 8.65
C ALA A 108 -2.91 11.68 10.09
N PHE A 109 -3.65 10.58 10.25
CA PHE A 109 -3.89 9.94 11.55
C PHE A 109 -2.60 9.46 12.20
N ALA A 110 -1.81 8.64 11.50
CA ALA A 110 -0.55 8.12 12.04
C ALA A 110 0.44 9.24 12.34
N ALA A 111 0.54 10.25 11.47
CA ALA A 111 1.38 11.42 11.70
C ALA A 111 0.96 12.19 12.97
N GLY A 112 -0.34 12.39 13.16
CA GLY A 112 -0.90 13.03 14.35
C GLY A 112 -0.64 12.20 15.60
N LEU A 113 -0.95 10.89 15.56
CA LEU A 113 -0.79 9.98 16.70
C LEU A 113 0.67 9.91 17.17
N LEU A 114 1.63 9.79 16.26
CA LEU A 114 3.04 9.79 16.59
C LEU A 114 3.47 11.13 17.23
N ASN A 115 3.00 12.27 16.72
CA ASN A 115 3.25 13.59 17.31
C ASN A 115 2.67 13.71 18.72
N GLY A 116 1.43 13.29 18.94
CA GLY A 116 0.78 13.28 20.26
C GLY A 116 1.49 12.37 21.24
N TRP A 117 1.84 11.17 20.80
CA TRP A 117 2.56 10.22 21.64
C TRP A 117 3.93 10.72 22.09
N SER A 118 4.67 11.39 21.19
CA SER A 118 5.95 12.01 21.57
C SER A 118 5.81 13.07 22.65
N GLN A 119 4.70 13.82 22.67
CA GLN A 119 4.46 14.85 23.69
C GLN A 119 4.29 14.25 25.11
N THR A 120 3.88 12.99 25.22
CA THR A 120 3.81 12.30 26.51
C THR A 120 5.18 11.84 27.04
N GLY A 121 6.22 11.85 26.22
CA GLY A 121 7.55 11.35 26.56
C GLY A 121 7.63 9.83 26.66
N THR A 122 6.53 9.10 26.36
CA THR A 122 6.45 7.62 26.51
C THR A 122 6.65 6.85 25.21
N ARG A 123 6.84 7.56 24.06
CA ARG A 123 7.09 6.92 22.77
C ARG A 123 8.45 6.23 22.78
N PRO A 124 8.52 4.89 22.59
CA PRO A 124 9.78 4.15 22.62
C PRO A 124 10.64 4.39 21.37
N ARG A 125 11.91 4.04 21.48
CA ARG A 125 12.76 3.81 20.32
C ARG A 125 12.46 2.42 19.79
N PHE A 126 11.80 2.35 18.63
CA PHE A 126 11.43 1.10 18.01
C PHE A 126 12.64 0.36 17.46
N ARG A 127 12.72 -0.93 17.71
CA ARG A 127 13.72 -1.80 17.16
C ARG A 127 13.49 -2.07 15.68
N VAL A 128 12.25 -2.36 15.33
CA VAL A 128 11.82 -2.57 13.95
C VAL A 128 10.70 -1.58 13.64
N VAL A 129 10.79 -0.93 12.49
CA VAL A 129 9.71 -0.13 11.94
C VAL A 129 9.40 -0.63 10.54
N THR A 130 8.12 -0.86 10.27
CA THR A 130 7.64 -1.24 8.95
C THR A 130 6.64 -0.24 8.40
N GLY A 131 6.58 -0.10 7.07
CA GLY A 131 5.63 0.81 6.43
C GLY A 131 5.16 0.32 5.06
N VAL A 132 3.88 0.58 4.77
CA VAL A 132 3.25 0.31 3.48
C VAL A 132 2.58 1.58 2.98
N SER A 133 2.75 1.94 1.70
CA SER A 133 2.09 3.10 1.10
C SER A 133 2.42 4.41 1.84
N VAL A 134 1.41 5.14 2.33
CA VAL A 134 1.66 6.32 3.20
C VAL A 134 2.45 5.94 4.45
N GLY A 135 2.28 4.73 4.98
CA GLY A 135 3.11 4.21 6.06
C GLY A 135 4.59 4.15 5.70
N ALA A 136 4.93 3.86 4.44
CA ALA A 136 6.30 3.90 3.94
C ALA A 136 6.89 5.31 3.90
N LEU A 137 6.04 6.33 3.73
CA LEU A 137 6.46 7.74 3.80
C LEU A 137 6.68 8.21 5.23
N ILE A 138 5.97 7.62 6.20
CA ILE A 138 6.03 7.94 7.64
C ILE A 138 7.16 7.17 8.33
N ALA A 139 7.36 5.90 7.97
CA ALA A 139 8.23 4.95 8.66
C ALA A 139 9.67 5.45 8.89
N PRO A 140 10.38 6.08 7.92
CA PRO A 140 11.74 6.57 8.15
C PRO A 140 11.82 7.61 9.28
N PHE A 141 10.86 8.52 9.35
CA PHE A 141 10.81 9.57 10.36
C PHE A 141 10.35 9.01 11.72
N ALA A 142 9.41 8.06 11.72
CA ALA A 142 9.03 7.33 12.93
C ALA A 142 10.21 6.52 13.52
N PHE A 143 11.03 5.92 12.65
CA PHE A 143 12.23 5.19 13.00
C PHE A 143 13.31 6.09 13.63
N LEU A 144 13.53 7.28 13.09
CA LEU A 144 14.48 8.24 13.63
C LEU A 144 13.99 8.93 14.92
N GLY A 145 12.67 8.90 15.18
CA GLY A 145 12.08 9.30 16.46
C GLY A 145 11.59 10.75 16.54
N PRO A 146 11.27 11.24 17.75
CA PRO A 146 10.51 12.48 17.98
C PRO A 146 11.09 13.75 17.35
N ARG A 147 12.40 13.82 17.15
CA ARG A 147 13.06 14.98 16.50
C ARG A 147 12.59 15.21 15.06
N TYR A 148 12.00 14.20 14.41
CA TYR A 148 11.45 14.28 13.06
C TYR A 148 9.93 14.46 13.01
N ASP A 149 9.28 14.59 14.16
CA ASP A 149 7.82 14.80 14.22
C ASP A 149 7.37 16.09 13.53
N HIS A 150 8.25 17.10 13.50
CA HIS A 150 7.99 18.33 12.75
C HIS A 150 7.84 18.06 11.25
N VAL A 151 8.62 17.13 10.66
CA VAL A 151 8.49 16.74 9.24
C VAL A 151 7.13 16.11 8.99
N LEU A 152 6.70 15.16 9.84
CA LEU A 152 5.39 14.51 9.72
C LEU A 152 4.25 15.53 9.80
N ARG A 153 4.34 16.46 10.74
CA ARG A 153 3.38 17.57 10.89
C ARG A 153 3.37 18.48 9.66
N GLU A 154 4.53 18.95 9.22
CA GLU A 154 4.66 19.89 8.11
C GLU A 154 4.13 19.30 6.81
N VAL A 155 4.57 18.08 6.46
CA VAL A 155 4.11 17.38 5.25
C VAL A 155 2.61 17.20 5.27
N THR A 156 2.05 16.75 6.41
CA THR A 156 0.61 16.50 6.55
C THR A 156 -0.22 17.79 6.51
N LEU A 157 0.16 18.83 7.30
CA LEU A 157 -0.63 20.05 7.41
C LEU A 157 -0.45 20.99 6.22
N SER A 158 0.64 20.87 5.48
CA SER A 158 0.83 21.59 4.22
C SER A 158 0.31 20.81 3.01
N ALA A 159 -0.19 19.59 3.23
CA ALA A 159 -0.77 18.77 2.18
C ALA A 159 -1.99 19.45 1.56
N GLY A 160 -2.12 19.29 0.26
CA GLY A 160 -3.27 19.78 -0.50
C GLY A 160 -3.36 19.07 -1.85
N PRO A 161 -4.46 19.20 -2.57
CA PRO A 161 -4.59 18.63 -3.90
C PRO A 161 -3.42 19.06 -4.78
N GLY A 162 -2.68 18.09 -5.31
CA GLY A 162 -1.54 18.32 -6.20
C GLY A 162 -0.16 18.39 -5.52
N LYS A 163 -0.05 18.32 -4.18
CA LYS A 163 1.25 18.27 -3.47
C LYS A 163 1.89 16.87 -3.46
N PHE A 164 1.07 15.82 -3.55
CA PHE A 164 1.57 14.45 -3.63
C PHE A 164 1.51 13.93 -5.07
N PHE A 165 0.42 14.23 -5.77
CA PHE A 165 0.18 13.73 -7.13
C PHE A 165 -0.43 14.82 -8.00
N ARG A 166 0.04 14.93 -9.24
CA ARG A 166 -0.50 15.86 -10.22
C ARG A 166 -1.35 15.10 -11.23
N ARG A 167 -2.66 15.40 -11.28
CA ARG A 167 -3.59 14.79 -12.24
C ARG A 167 -3.13 15.03 -13.67
N ARG A 168 -3.18 13.99 -14.48
CA ARG A 168 -3.02 14.06 -15.93
C ARG A 168 -4.39 14.26 -16.61
N SER A 169 -4.41 14.67 -17.89
CA SER A 169 -5.65 14.67 -18.66
C SER A 169 -6.19 13.24 -18.77
N SER A 170 -7.52 13.10 -18.88
CA SER A 170 -8.16 11.78 -18.98
C SER A 170 -7.62 10.97 -20.17
N LEU A 171 -7.31 11.63 -21.30
CA LEU A 171 -6.73 10.96 -22.45
C LEU A 171 -5.29 10.49 -22.19
N SER A 172 -4.46 11.33 -21.54
CA SER A 172 -3.08 10.96 -21.18
C SER A 172 -3.06 9.85 -20.12
N GLY A 173 -4.03 9.82 -19.18
CA GLY A 173 -4.17 8.76 -18.20
C GLY A 173 -4.60 7.43 -18.83
N LEU A 174 -5.50 7.47 -19.82
CA LEU A 174 -5.98 6.27 -20.51
C LEU A 174 -4.92 5.64 -21.43
N LEU A 175 -4.05 6.46 -22.04
CA LEU A 175 -2.98 6.02 -22.94
C LEU A 175 -1.64 5.80 -22.22
N GLY A 176 -1.53 6.21 -20.94
CA GLY A 176 -0.35 6.06 -20.10
C GLY A 176 -0.49 4.94 -19.09
N ASP A 177 0.40 4.93 -18.13
CA ASP A 177 0.50 3.96 -17.06
C ASP A 177 -0.14 4.42 -15.73
N GLY A 178 -0.80 5.60 -15.71
CA GLY A 178 -1.50 6.15 -14.56
C GLY A 178 -2.15 7.50 -14.83
N PHE A 179 -3.22 7.79 -14.07
CA PHE A 179 -3.98 9.04 -14.19
C PHE A 179 -3.32 10.24 -13.49
N ALA A 180 -2.29 10.00 -12.69
CA ALA A 180 -1.52 11.05 -12.02
C ALA A 180 -0.01 10.80 -12.08
N SER A 181 0.74 11.91 -12.10
CA SER A 181 2.20 11.91 -11.97
C SER A 181 2.61 11.94 -10.50
N SER A 182 3.63 11.18 -10.11
CA SER A 182 4.28 11.19 -8.80
C SER A 182 5.37 12.27 -8.65
N GLU A 183 5.55 13.14 -9.64
CA GLU A 183 6.59 14.19 -9.60
C GLU A 183 6.52 15.08 -8.34
N PRO A 184 5.34 15.51 -7.83
CA PRO A 184 5.29 16.26 -6.58
C PRO A 184 5.78 15.43 -5.39
N LEU A 185 5.48 14.13 -5.34
CA LEU A 185 6.00 13.23 -4.31
C LEU A 185 7.52 13.08 -4.41
N GLU A 186 8.08 13.01 -5.62
CA GLU A 186 9.53 12.98 -5.82
C GLU A 186 10.21 14.22 -5.24
N LEU A 187 9.61 15.41 -5.44
CA LEU A 187 10.12 16.65 -4.88
C LEU A 187 10.03 16.67 -3.34
N LEU A 188 8.93 16.17 -2.77
CA LEU A 188 8.81 16.00 -1.32
C LEU A 188 9.87 15.06 -0.77
N LEU A 189 10.06 13.91 -1.39
CA LEU A 189 11.11 12.97 -0.99
C LEU A 189 12.50 13.57 -1.13
N ALA A 190 12.76 14.36 -2.18
CA ALA A 190 14.03 15.06 -2.34
C ALA A 190 14.29 16.09 -1.24
N THR A 191 13.22 16.72 -0.74
CA THR A 191 13.30 17.76 0.31
C THR A 191 13.56 17.16 1.69
N TYR A 192 12.86 16.08 2.05
CA TYR A 192 12.86 15.57 3.42
C TYR A 192 13.71 14.31 3.62
N VAL A 193 13.93 13.51 2.58
CA VAL A 193 14.81 12.34 2.62
C VAL A 193 16.17 12.72 2.03
N THR A 194 16.98 13.41 2.83
CA THR A 194 18.30 13.92 2.44
C THR A 194 19.41 12.89 2.70
N ALA A 195 20.64 13.22 2.30
CA ALA A 195 21.80 12.39 2.59
C ALA A 195 22.04 12.27 4.10
N GLU A 196 21.77 13.32 4.86
CA GLU A 196 21.87 13.34 6.32
C GLU A 196 20.89 12.39 6.97
N VAL A 197 19.59 12.41 6.53
CA VAL A 197 18.56 11.47 6.97
C VAL A 197 18.97 10.04 6.68
N LEU A 198 19.50 9.79 5.46
CA LEU A 198 19.99 8.48 5.08
C LEU A 198 21.14 8.01 5.98
N GLN A 199 22.09 8.90 6.27
CA GLN A 199 23.22 8.60 7.16
C GLN A 199 22.79 8.29 8.59
N GLU A 200 21.76 9.00 9.09
CA GLU A 200 21.20 8.71 10.42
C GLU A 200 20.52 7.33 10.46
N ILE A 201 19.75 6.98 9.41
CA ILE A 201 19.14 5.65 9.28
C ILE A 201 20.24 4.57 9.23
N ALA A 202 21.32 4.81 8.47
CA ALA A 202 22.47 3.91 8.42
C ALA A 202 23.12 3.71 9.79
N ASN A 203 23.25 4.76 10.58
CA ASN A 203 23.81 4.69 11.93
C ASN A 203 22.91 3.87 12.86
N GLU A 204 21.60 4.08 12.79
CA GLU A 204 20.64 3.29 13.58
C GLU A 204 20.60 1.81 13.16
N TYR A 205 20.72 1.54 11.85
CA TYR A 205 20.84 0.17 11.33
C TYR A 205 22.10 -0.54 11.85
N ARG A 206 23.25 0.15 11.88
CA ARG A 206 24.50 -0.41 12.46
C ARG A 206 24.37 -0.70 13.96
N ARG A 207 23.49 0.00 14.68
CA ARG A 207 23.15 -0.25 16.09
C ARG A 207 22.15 -1.39 16.30
N GLY A 208 21.75 -2.09 15.24
CA GLY A 208 20.86 -3.23 15.33
C GLY A 208 19.36 -2.93 15.19
N ARG A 209 19.00 -1.72 14.72
CA ARG A 209 17.61 -1.37 14.41
C ARG A 209 17.32 -1.60 12.94
N ASP A 210 16.09 -1.96 12.61
CA ASP A 210 15.69 -2.30 11.25
C ASP A 210 14.51 -1.44 10.77
N LEU A 211 14.58 -1.03 9.51
CA LEU A 211 13.52 -0.29 8.82
C LEU A 211 13.16 -1.02 7.53
N TYR A 212 11.88 -1.41 7.39
CA TYR A 212 11.40 -2.13 6.22
C TYR A 212 10.24 -1.41 5.54
N ILE A 213 10.24 -1.44 4.21
CA ILE A 213 9.16 -0.94 3.36
C ILE A 213 8.74 -2.05 2.41
N MET A 214 7.43 -2.16 2.16
CA MET A 214 6.87 -3.12 1.21
C MET A 214 6.45 -2.44 -0.08
N THR A 215 6.75 -3.08 -1.21
CA THR A 215 6.21 -2.79 -2.54
C THR A 215 5.63 -4.07 -3.14
N THR A 216 4.92 -3.97 -4.26
CA THR A 216 4.50 -5.13 -5.06
C THR A 216 5.21 -5.11 -6.40
N ASP A 217 5.93 -6.17 -6.74
CA ASP A 217 6.42 -6.41 -8.11
C ASP A 217 5.27 -6.98 -8.93
N LEU A 218 4.74 -6.21 -9.88
CA LEU A 218 3.62 -6.62 -10.73
C LEU A 218 4.00 -7.67 -11.77
N ASP A 219 5.26 -7.71 -12.20
CA ASP A 219 5.70 -8.71 -13.18
C ASP A 219 5.72 -10.11 -12.55
N ALA A 220 6.20 -10.20 -11.33
CA ALA A 220 6.22 -11.43 -10.55
C ALA A 220 4.90 -11.72 -9.83
N GLY A 221 4.06 -10.70 -9.59
CA GLY A 221 2.81 -10.80 -8.84
C GLY A 221 3.02 -11.08 -7.34
N VAL A 222 4.13 -10.58 -6.76
CA VAL A 222 4.52 -10.86 -5.36
C VAL A 222 4.88 -9.61 -4.58
N PRO A 223 4.69 -9.61 -3.25
CA PRO A 223 5.20 -8.56 -2.39
C PRO A 223 6.73 -8.63 -2.30
N VAL A 224 7.35 -7.46 -2.22
CA VAL A 224 8.80 -7.30 -2.02
C VAL A 224 9.04 -6.45 -0.78
N ILE A 225 9.77 -6.98 0.18
CA ILE A 225 10.15 -6.26 1.39
C ILE A 225 11.58 -5.74 1.23
N TRP A 226 11.75 -4.45 1.42
CA TRP A 226 13.01 -3.74 1.28
C TRP A 226 13.62 -3.45 2.64
N ASN A 227 14.87 -3.84 2.86
CA ASN A 227 15.65 -3.45 4.03
C ASN A 227 16.23 -2.05 3.79
N MET A 228 15.50 -1.03 4.21
CA MET A 228 15.86 0.37 4.03
C MET A 228 17.11 0.76 4.82
N GLY A 229 17.32 0.11 5.97
CA GLY A 229 18.53 0.27 6.77
C GLY A 229 19.78 -0.24 6.03
N ALA A 230 19.66 -1.39 5.38
CA ALA A 230 20.76 -1.94 4.55
C ALA A 230 21.04 -1.07 3.32
N ILE A 231 19.98 -0.54 2.65
CA ILE A 231 20.15 0.43 1.56
C ILE A 231 20.93 1.66 2.07
N ALA A 232 20.49 2.21 3.22
CA ALA A 232 21.12 3.41 3.79
C ALA A 232 22.57 3.17 4.22
N ALA A 233 22.88 1.97 4.70
CA ALA A 233 24.22 1.61 5.17
C ALA A 233 25.17 1.11 4.07
N SER A 234 24.67 0.99 2.84
CA SER A 234 25.49 0.57 1.70
C SER A 234 26.42 1.71 1.25
N ASP A 235 27.59 1.35 0.75
CA ASP A 235 28.55 2.31 0.19
C ASP A 235 28.22 2.70 -1.27
N SER A 236 27.03 2.31 -1.76
CA SER A 236 26.62 2.58 -3.12
C SER A 236 26.30 4.06 -3.36
N PRO A 237 26.82 4.67 -4.43
CA PRO A 237 26.41 6.02 -4.82
C PRO A 237 24.90 6.12 -5.17
N ASN A 238 24.27 4.98 -5.48
CA ASN A 238 22.85 4.89 -5.81
C ASN A 238 21.94 4.72 -4.58
N ALA A 239 22.48 4.58 -3.37
CA ALA A 239 21.71 4.29 -2.14
C ALA A 239 20.58 5.27 -1.91
N LEU A 240 20.84 6.58 -1.95
CA LEU A 240 19.83 7.61 -1.75
C LEU A 240 18.73 7.59 -2.85
N ALA A 241 19.14 7.39 -4.10
CA ALA A 241 18.20 7.30 -5.21
C ALA A 241 17.29 6.08 -5.06
N LEU A 242 17.84 4.90 -4.77
CA LEU A 242 17.07 3.68 -4.54
C LEU A 242 16.15 3.81 -3.32
N PHE A 243 16.64 4.39 -2.22
CA PHE A 243 15.83 4.61 -1.01
C PHE A 243 14.56 5.42 -1.32
N ARG A 244 14.71 6.56 -2.01
CA ARG A 244 13.58 7.40 -2.44
C ARG A 244 12.69 6.68 -3.45
N GLN A 245 13.28 5.90 -4.36
CA GLN A 245 12.56 5.15 -5.39
C GLN A 245 11.68 4.07 -4.76
N VAL A 246 12.15 3.35 -3.74
CA VAL A 246 11.36 2.37 -2.98
C VAL A 246 10.20 3.04 -2.24
N MET A 247 10.43 4.17 -1.57
CA MET A 247 9.36 4.92 -0.91
C MET A 247 8.28 5.37 -1.90
N ARG A 248 8.71 5.87 -3.07
CA ARG A 248 7.80 6.27 -4.14
C ARG A 248 7.03 5.08 -4.70
N ALA A 249 7.70 3.95 -4.92
CA ALA A 249 7.07 2.72 -5.41
C ALA A 249 6.00 2.21 -4.44
N SER A 250 6.30 2.21 -3.15
CA SER A 250 5.33 1.84 -2.12
C SER A 250 4.09 2.75 -2.08
N ALA A 251 4.17 3.99 -2.56
CA ALA A 251 3.06 4.92 -2.65
C ALA A 251 2.44 5.02 -4.06
N ALA A 252 2.85 4.17 -5.00
CA ALA A 252 2.36 4.17 -6.38
C ALA A 252 1.08 3.32 -6.52
N ILE A 253 -0.06 3.90 -6.13
CA ILE A 253 -1.38 3.23 -6.19
C ILE A 253 -1.70 2.87 -7.64
N PRO A 254 -1.94 1.57 -7.97
CA PRO A 254 -2.23 1.13 -9.33
C PRO A 254 -3.39 1.89 -9.96
N VAL A 255 -3.29 2.14 -11.27
CA VAL A 255 -4.25 2.93 -12.06
C VAL A 255 -4.21 4.43 -11.72
N ALA A 256 -4.17 4.78 -10.43
CA ALA A 256 -4.15 6.18 -10.00
C ALA A 256 -2.80 6.85 -10.28
N VAL A 257 -1.70 6.20 -9.97
CA VAL A 257 -0.33 6.74 -10.08
C VAL A 257 0.53 5.82 -10.94
N SER A 258 1.44 6.40 -11.73
CA SER A 258 2.38 5.62 -12.54
C SER A 258 3.22 4.68 -11.68
N PRO A 259 3.39 3.42 -12.10
CA PRO A 259 4.32 2.47 -11.48
C PRO A 259 5.76 3.00 -11.47
N VAL A 260 6.59 2.41 -10.64
CA VAL A 260 8.02 2.73 -10.54
C VAL A 260 8.83 1.60 -11.13
N LEU A 261 9.67 1.92 -12.12
CA LEU A 261 10.61 0.97 -12.69
C LEU A 261 11.88 0.94 -11.84
N ILE A 262 12.23 -0.23 -11.31
CA ILE A 262 13.47 -0.46 -10.55
C ILE A 262 14.43 -1.24 -11.44
N ASN A 263 15.62 -0.69 -11.66
CA ASN A 263 16.67 -1.34 -12.41
C ASN A 263 17.30 -2.44 -11.59
N VAL A 264 17.43 -3.62 -12.19
CA VAL A 264 18.05 -4.79 -11.57
C VAL A 264 18.98 -5.50 -12.54
N THR A 265 19.97 -6.19 -11.98
CA THR A 265 20.86 -7.07 -12.72
C THR A 265 20.64 -8.52 -12.27
N ALA A 266 20.48 -9.43 -13.24
CA ALA A 266 20.40 -10.88 -13.03
C ALA A 266 21.22 -11.58 -14.11
N ALA A 267 21.96 -12.62 -13.78
CA ALA A 267 22.83 -13.36 -14.71
C ALA A 267 23.70 -12.44 -15.61
N GLY A 268 24.20 -11.31 -15.07
CA GLY A 268 25.04 -10.34 -15.79
C GLY A 268 24.28 -9.49 -16.83
N ARG A 269 22.95 -9.50 -16.85
CA ARG A 269 22.08 -8.73 -17.76
C ARG A 269 21.23 -7.73 -16.97
N HIS A 270 20.92 -6.60 -17.62
CA HIS A 270 20.07 -5.56 -17.04
C HIS A 270 18.59 -5.79 -17.38
N PHE A 271 17.74 -5.60 -16.39
CA PHE A 271 16.28 -5.72 -16.47
C PHE A 271 15.61 -4.57 -15.73
N GLN A 272 14.31 -4.46 -15.86
CA GLN A 272 13.49 -3.54 -15.07
C GLN A 272 12.30 -4.29 -14.47
N GLU A 273 12.11 -4.16 -13.17
CA GLU A 273 10.93 -4.63 -12.45
C GLU A 273 9.92 -3.49 -12.32
N LEU A 274 8.63 -3.83 -12.44
CA LEU A 274 7.53 -2.89 -12.36
C LEU A 274 6.93 -2.91 -10.96
N HIS A 275 7.31 -1.94 -10.13
CA HIS A 275 6.84 -1.86 -8.76
C HIS A 275 5.67 -0.90 -8.59
N VAL A 276 4.71 -1.30 -7.77
CA VAL A 276 3.57 -0.51 -7.31
C VAL A 276 3.42 -0.59 -5.79
N ASP A 277 2.39 0.08 -5.28
CA ASP A 277 2.05 0.13 -3.86
C ASP A 277 1.99 -1.26 -3.21
N GLY A 278 2.59 -1.39 -2.04
CA GLY A 278 2.57 -2.64 -1.27
C GLY A 278 1.17 -3.04 -0.81
N SER A 279 0.25 -2.08 -0.69
CA SER A 279 -1.14 -2.31 -0.31
C SER A 279 -1.97 -3.11 -1.32
N VAL A 280 -1.41 -3.40 -2.50
CA VAL A 280 -2.00 -4.37 -3.45
C VAL A 280 -2.05 -5.78 -2.85
N VAL A 281 -1.12 -6.10 -1.96
CA VAL A 281 -0.99 -7.43 -1.34
C VAL A 281 -1.27 -7.40 0.16
N GLN A 282 -0.77 -6.39 0.89
CA GLN A 282 -0.97 -6.25 2.33
C GLN A 282 -1.10 -4.79 2.74
N GLN A 283 -2.07 -4.50 3.61
CA GLN A 283 -2.28 -3.15 4.14
C GLN A 283 -1.28 -2.78 5.23
N VAL A 284 -0.84 -3.76 5.98
CA VAL A 284 0.15 -3.63 7.06
C VAL A 284 0.90 -4.94 7.23
N PHE A 285 2.17 -4.85 7.55
CA PHE A 285 2.95 -6.03 7.94
C PHE A 285 3.84 -5.70 9.13
N LEU A 286 4.10 -6.68 9.94
CA LEU A 286 5.11 -6.65 10.98
C LEU A 286 6.07 -7.79 10.71
N TYR A 287 7.33 -7.44 10.54
CA TYR A 287 8.36 -8.39 10.13
C TYR A 287 8.84 -9.25 11.29
N PRO A 288 9.35 -10.43 10.98
CA PRO A 288 8.73 -11.48 10.16
C PRO A 288 7.89 -12.40 11.05
N TYR A 289 6.69 -12.71 10.63
CA TYR A 289 5.78 -13.60 11.36
C TYR A 289 6.36 -14.97 11.71
N SER A 290 7.31 -15.46 10.90
CA SER A 290 7.91 -16.79 11.06
C SER A 290 9.27 -16.80 11.74
N THR A 291 9.90 -15.64 11.95
CA THR A 291 11.21 -15.58 12.60
C THR A 291 11.01 -15.20 14.06
N PRO A 292 11.34 -16.08 15.01
CA PRO A 292 11.29 -15.71 16.41
C PRO A 292 12.16 -14.47 16.63
N LEU A 293 11.59 -13.43 17.21
CA LEU A 293 12.42 -12.35 17.74
C LEU A 293 13.41 -12.99 18.73
N PRO A 294 14.69 -12.55 18.73
CA PRO A 294 15.62 -13.09 19.70
C PRO A 294 15.00 -13.01 21.08
N ALA A 295 14.82 -14.15 21.71
CA ALA A 295 14.36 -14.17 23.09
C ALA A 295 15.28 -13.25 23.89
N PRO A 296 14.76 -12.38 24.77
CA PRO A 296 15.60 -11.68 25.72
C PRO A 296 16.50 -12.72 26.38
N ALA A 297 17.79 -12.44 26.48
CA ALA A 297 18.82 -13.40 26.91
C ALA A 297 18.61 -14.00 28.34
N ALA A 298 17.56 -13.62 29.02
CA ALA A 298 17.05 -14.24 30.21
C ALA A 298 15.56 -13.99 30.34
N ARG A 299 14.73 -15.03 30.33
CA ARG A 299 13.29 -14.95 30.56
C ARG A 299 12.90 -14.37 31.93
N ASP A 300 13.85 -14.06 32.79
CA ASP A 300 13.57 -13.77 34.20
C ASP A 300 13.65 -12.30 34.59
N ALA A 301 14.01 -11.33 33.73
CA ALA A 301 14.15 -9.95 34.19
C ALA A 301 14.10 -8.85 33.09
N GLY A 302 13.74 -9.11 31.86
CA GLY A 302 13.67 -8.08 30.81
C GLY A 302 12.24 -7.59 30.56
N PRO A 303 12.03 -6.31 30.11
CA PRO A 303 10.71 -5.85 29.71
C PRO A 303 10.17 -6.72 28.58
N SER A 304 8.85 -7.03 28.61
CA SER A 304 8.16 -7.73 27.53
C SER A 304 8.30 -6.94 26.23
N CYS A 305 8.48 -7.65 25.10
CA CYS A 305 8.44 -7.01 23.80
C CYS A 305 7.03 -6.52 23.48
N ARG A 306 6.91 -5.36 22.84
CA ARG A 306 5.63 -4.77 22.46
C ARG A 306 5.58 -4.51 20.97
N ALA A 307 4.49 -4.88 20.34
CA ALA A 307 4.19 -4.56 18.96
C ALA A 307 3.12 -3.47 18.90
N PHE A 308 3.41 -2.38 18.22
CA PHE A 308 2.52 -1.25 18.01
C PHE A 308 2.11 -1.20 16.54
N ILE A 309 0.82 -1.25 16.29
CA ILE A 309 0.24 -1.23 14.95
C ILE A 309 -0.61 0.03 14.80
N ILE A 310 -0.29 0.87 13.83
CA ILE A 310 -1.07 2.08 13.51
C ILE A 310 -1.77 1.85 12.17
N MET A 311 -3.09 1.77 12.23
CA MET A 311 -3.94 1.55 11.06
C MET A 311 -4.59 2.85 10.60
N ASN A 312 -4.20 3.32 9.41
CA ASN A 312 -4.77 4.49 8.75
C ASN A 312 -6.11 4.15 8.08
N THR A 313 -6.96 3.42 8.76
CA THR A 313 -8.27 2.97 8.25
C THR A 313 -9.31 2.92 9.35
N GLN A 314 -10.58 2.95 8.95
CA GLN A 314 -11.73 2.60 9.79
C GLN A 314 -12.12 1.16 9.46
N PHE A 315 -12.35 0.33 10.48
CA PHE A 315 -12.77 -1.06 10.29
C PHE A 315 -14.28 -1.20 10.10
N ASP A 316 -15.06 -0.23 10.56
CA ASP A 316 -16.51 -0.26 10.43
C ASP A 316 -16.98 -0.23 8.97
N SER A 317 -18.08 -0.92 8.71
CA SER A 317 -18.69 -0.93 7.39
C SER A 317 -19.45 0.37 7.14
N ASN A 318 -18.85 1.30 6.41
CA ASN A 318 -19.57 2.44 5.87
C ASN A 318 -20.58 1.96 4.82
N TRP A 319 -21.82 1.72 5.26
CA TRP A 319 -22.90 1.45 4.31
C TRP A 319 -23.14 2.69 3.45
N SER A 320 -23.03 2.53 2.14
CA SER A 320 -23.43 3.55 1.17
C SER A 320 -23.95 2.91 -0.11
N PRO A 321 -24.95 3.48 -0.79
CA PRO A 321 -25.44 2.96 -2.04
C PRO A 321 -24.35 3.08 -3.12
N THR A 322 -24.07 1.96 -3.78
CA THR A 322 -23.05 1.92 -4.86
C THR A 322 -23.67 2.39 -6.17
N PRO A 323 -23.13 3.43 -6.83
CA PRO A 323 -23.60 3.83 -8.15
C PRO A 323 -23.43 2.71 -9.17
N ARG A 324 -24.48 2.42 -9.96
CA ARG A 324 -24.43 1.40 -11.04
C ARG A 324 -23.67 1.92 -12.26
N ARG A 325 -22.37 2.25 -12.09
CA ARG A 325 -21.45 2.67 -13.14
C ARG A 325 -20.16 1.86 -12.96
N THR A 326 -19.50 1.50 -14.06
CA THR A 326 -18.30 0.65 -14.05
C THR A 326 -17.24 1.16 -13.08
N LEU A 327 -16.90 2.44 -13.11
CA LEU A 327 -15.91 3.02 -12.19
C LEU A 327 -16.40 2.99 -10.74
N GLY A 328 -17.67 3.34 -10.47
CA GLY A 328 -18.19 3.33 -9.10
C GLY A 328 -18.26 1.92 -8.50
N ILE A 329 -18.57 0.90 -9.32
CA ILE A 329 -18.53 -0.50 -8.89
C ILE A 329 -17.08 -0.93 -8.61
N GLY A 330 -16.15 -0.58 -9.51
CA GLY A 330 -14.73 -0.90 -9.35
C GLY A 330 -14.12 -0.25 -8.10
N GLU A 331 -14.41 1.02 -7.88
CA GLU A 331 -13.97 1.76 -6.69
C GLU A 331 -14.51 1.12 -5.40
N ARG A 332 -15.81 0.80 -5.36
CA ARG A 332 -16.43 0.16 -4.18
C ARG A 332 -15.86 -1.23 -3.93
N ALA A 333 -15.62 -2.00 -4.97
CA ALA A 333 -14.99 -3.31 -4.87
C ALA A 333 -13.58 -3.20 -4.28
N MET A 334 -12.77 -2.27 -4.78
CA MET A 334 -11.42 -2.03 -4.28
C MET A 334 -11.43 -1.60 -2.80
N GLN A 335 -12.29 -0.64 -2.42
CA GLN A 335 -12.46 -0.21 -1.02
C GLN A 335 -12.85 -1.38 -0.11
N THR A 336 -13.71 -2.28 -0.61
CA THR A 336 -14.13 -3.47 0.15
C THR A 336 -12.99 -4.44 0.33
N LEU A 337 -12.24 -4.76 -0.73
CA LEU A 337 -11.05 -5.63 -0.68
C LEU A 337 -10.00 -5.08 0.29
N THR A 338 -9.64 -3.80 0.15
CA THR A 338 -8.66 -3.13 1.01
C THR A 338 -9.04 -3.21 2.50
N ARG A 339 -10.33 -3.03 2.83
CA ARG A 339 -10.78 -3.11 4.22
C ARG A 339 -10.74 -4.53 4.76
N VAL A 340 -11.17 -5.53 3.97
CA VAL A 340 -11.11 -6.94 4.38
C VAL A 340 -9.67 -7.36 4.58
N GLU A 341 -8.78 -6.97 3.67
CA GLU A 341 -7.34 -7.24 3.79
C GLU A 341 -6.75 -6.60 5.05
N ALA A 342 -7.10 -5.34 5.34
CA ALA A 342 -6.65 -4.66 6.56
C ALA A 342 -7.04 -5.43 7.84
N SER A 343 -8.27 -5.94 7.91
CA SER A 343 -8.72 -6.76 9.04
C SER A 343 -7.94 -8.08 9.13
N THR A 344 -7.77 -8.76 7.99
CA THR A 344 -7.04 -10.03 7.92
C THR A 344 -5.56 -9.86 8.33
N ASP A 345 -4.92 -8.78 7.91
CA ASP A 345 -3.54 -8.49 8.28
C ASP A 345 -3.39 -8.26 9.78
N VAL A 346 -4.30 -7.48 10.38
CA VAL A 346 -4.31 -7.23 11.82
C VAL A 346 -4.53 -8.53 12.61
N ASP A 347 -5.47 -9.38 12.17
CA ASP A 347 -5.73 -10.68 12.80
C ASP A 347 -4.50 -11.61 12.70
N ARG A 348 -3.81 -11.60 11.56
CA ARG A 348 -2.58 -12.37 11.34
C ARG A 348 -1.44 -11.88 12.24
N ILE A 349 -1.25 -10.56 12.36
CA ILE A 349 -0.27 -9.98 13.27
C ILE A 349 -0.60 -10.35 14.72
N PHE A 350 -1.86 -10.18 15.13
CA PHE A 350 -2.31 -10.52 16.47
C PHE A 350 -2.00 -11.99 16.82
N GLY A 351 -2.39 -12.91 15.95
CA GLY A 351 -2.10 -14.34 16.15
C GLY A 351 -0.60 -14.63 16.28
N ALA A 352 0.24 -13.98 15.45
CA ALA A 352 1.69 -14.14 15.54
C ALA A 352 2.28 -13.57 16.82
N MET A 353 1.78 -12.42 17.30
CA MET A 353 2.23 -11.81 18.55
C MET A 353 1.85 -12.67 19.77
N GLN A 354 0.64 -13.22 19.77
CA GLN A 354 0.20 -14.16 20.80
C GLN A 354 1.10 -15.41 20.89
N GLN A 355 1.46 -15.99 19.75
CA GLN A 355 2.35 -17.16 19.69
C GLN A 355 3.75 -16.87 20.24
N GLN A 356 4.23 -15.64 20.11
CA GLN A 356 5.56 -15.21 20.55
C GLN A 356 5.56 -14.55 21.95
N SER A 357 4.40 -14.43 22.61
CA SER A 357 4.24 -13.73 23.90
C SER A 357 4.71 -12.27 23.82
N ILE A 358 4.33 -11.58 22.74
CA ILE A 358 4.59 -10.16 22.50
C ILE A 358 3.30 -9.39 22.76
N ASP A 359 3.38 -8.31 23.51
CA ASP A 359 2.23 -7.46 23.81
C ASP A 359 1.75 -6.75 22.53
N PHE A 360 0.49 -6.96 22.19
CA PHE A 360 -0.14 -6.37 21.01
C PHE A 360 -0.80 -5.04 21.37
N ASN A 361 -0.53 -3.99 20.57
CA ASN A 361 -1.07 -2.65 20.76
C ASN A 361 -1.52 -2.09 19.41
N LEU A 362 -2.81 -1.87 19.25
CA LEU A 362 -3.43 -1.40 18.00
C LEU A 362 -4.05 -0.02 18.18
N ALA A 363 -3.75 0.91 17.27
CA ALA A 363 -4.46 2.16 17.12
C ALA A 363 -5.02 2.30 15.71
N TYR A 364 -6.24 2.77 15.58
CA TYR A 364 -6.92 2.96 14.29
C TYR A 364 -7.86 4.17 14.34
N ILE A 365 -8.38 4.56 13.19
CA ILE A 365 -9.38 5.63 13.09
C ILE A 365 -10.73 5.05 13.55
N ASP A 366 -11.20 5.45 14.73
CA ASP A 366 -12.43 4.93 15.29
C ASP A 366 -13.67 5.58 14.66
N SER A 367 -14.81 4.97 14.92
CA SER A 367 -16.13 5.40 14.43
C SER A 367 -16.59 6.77 14.94
N ASP A 368 -15.99 7.29 16.00
CA ASP A 368 -16.24 8.64 16.52
C ASP A 368 -15.67 9.75 15.62
N PHE A 369 -14.72 9.43 14.73
CA PHE A 369 -14.25 10.36 13.72
C PHE A 369 -15.19 10.45 12.53
N GLN A 370 -16.12 11.43 12.56
CA GLN A 370 -17.21 11.61 11.60
C GLN A 370 -17.03 12.80 10.66
N VAL A 371 -15.79 13.17 10.36
CA VAL A 371 -15.51 14.29 9.44
C VAL A 371 -15.69 13.85 7.99
N ALA A 372 -16.43 14.66 7.21
CA ALA A 372 -16.66 14.37 5.80
C ALA A 372 -15.36 14.34 5.00
N HIS A 373 -15.21 13.35 4.11
CA HIS A 373 -14.09 13.20 3.19
C HIS A 373 -14.58 13.43 1.75
N PRO A 374 -14.66 14.69 1.29
CA PRO A 374 -15.30 15.03 0.03
C PRO A 374 -14.48 14.63 -1.22
N ARG A 375 -13.17 14.49 -1.05
CA ARG A 375 -12.22 14.12 -2.12
C ARG A 375 -10.88 13.69 -1.52
N ASP A 376 -10.10 12.94 -2.29
CA ASP A 376 -8.76 12.54 -1.90
C ASP A 376 -7.86 13.76 -1.66
N PHE A 377 -7.02 13.69 -0.62
CA PHE A 377 -6.10 14.75 -0.19
C PHE A 377 -6.79 16.09 0.12
N ASP A 378 -8.00 16.03 0.69
CA ASP A 378 -8.67 17.22 1.18
C ASP A 378 -7.96 17.77 2.42
N GLU A 379 -7.53 19.05 2.33
CA GLU A 379 -6.72 19.68 3.38
C GLU A 379 -7.46 19.76 4.72
N SER A 380 -8.75 20.07 4.69
CA SER A 380 -9.56 20.19 5.90
C SER A 380 -9.74 18.85 6.59
N TYR A 381 -10.00 17.78 5.80
CA TYR A 381 -10.08 16.42 6.29
C TYR A 381 -8.76 15.95 6.90
N MET A 382 -7.64 16.11 6.18
CA MET A 382 -6.31 15.71 6.66
C MET A 382 -5.92 16.46 7.94
N ARG A 383 -6.21 17.75 8.02
CA ARG A 383 -5.97 18.57 9.22
C ARG A 383 -6.79 18.08 10.41
N ALA A 384 -8.09 17.83 10.21
CA ALA A 384 -8.96 17.29 11.26
C ALA A 384 -8.48 15.93 11.75
N LEU A 385 -8.10 15.06 10.81
CA LEU A 385 -7.62 13.71 11.12
C LEU A 385 -6.26 13.73 11.84
N PHE A 386 -5.36 14.66 11.47
CA PHE A 386 -4.11 14.86 12.19
C PHE A 386 -4.36 15.28 13.64
N VAL A 387 -5.27 16.24 13.87
CA VAL A 387 -5.63 16.70 15.21
C VAL A 387 -6.26 15.56 16.02
N TYR A 388 -7.16 14.79 15.41
CA TYR A 388 -7.76 13.60 16.03
C TYR A 388 -6.68 12.60 16.46
N GLY A 389 -5.78 12.25 15.55
CA GLY A 389 -4.66 11.35 15.86
C GLY A 389 -3.75 11.92 16.97
N GLN A 390 -3.46 13.22 16.94
CA GLN A 390 -2.64 13.88 17.97
C GLN A 390 -3.29 13.82 19.35
N GLN A 391 -4.59 14.07 19.42
CA GLN A 391 -5.34 13.99 20.68
C GLN A 391 -5.35 12.55 21.20
N LEU A 392 -5.61 11.56 20.34
CA LEU A 392 -5.55 10.15 20.71
C LEU A 392 -4.15 9.76 21.19
N GLY A 393 -3.09 10.17 20.45
CA GLY A 393 -1.69 9.89 20.80
C GLY A 393 -1.26 10.44 22.15
N SER A 394 -1.91 11.51 22.64
CA SER A 394 -1.62 12.11 23.94
C SER A 394 -2.33 11.45 25.13
N ARG A 395 -3.19 10.45 24.89
CA ARG A 395 -3.96 9.75 25.93
C ARG A 395 -3.23 8.48 26.37
N ASP A 396 -3.50 8.00 27.58
CA ASP A 396 -2.94 6.74 28.10
C ASP A 396 -3.66 5.50 27.54
N ASP A 397 -4.95 5.64 27.18
CA ASP A 397 -5.82 4.59 26.64
C ASP A 397 -5.83 4.52 25.10
N ARG A 398 -4.76 4.98 24.45
CA ARG A 398 -4.64 5.08 22.98
C ARG A 398 -4.55 3.74 22.24
N TRP A 399 -4.32 2.65 22.95
CA TRP A 399 -4.04 1.35 22.37
C TRP A 399 -5.11 0.32 22.74
N HIS A 400 -5.53 -0.44 21.74
CA HIS A 400 -6.35 -1.64 21.91
C HIS A 400 -5.42 -2.86 21.96
N ASP A 401 -5.67 -3.76 22.88
CA ASP A 401 -4.91 -5.02 23.08
C ASP A 401 -5.42 -6.19 22.23
N THR A 402 -6.50 -5.97 21.51
CA THR A 402 -7.16 -6.95 20.63
C THR A 402 -7.57 -6.30 19.31
N PRO A 403 -7.68 -7.08 18.21
CA PRO A 403 -8.29 -6.60 16.97
C PRO A 403 -9.73 -6.14 17.20
N PRO A 404 -10.22 -5.15 16.39
CA PRO A 404 -11.62 -4.78 16.43
C PRO A 404 -12.44 -6.03 16.06
N GLN A 405 -13.38 -6.40 16.93
CA GLN A 405 -14.27 -7.51 16.64
C GLN A 405 -14.96 -7.21 15.31
N SER A 406 -14.72 -8.03 14.30
CA SER A 406 -15.46 -7.91 13.06
C SER A 406 -16.93 -7.98 13.43
N GLN A 407 -17.69 -6.91 13.22
CA GLN A 407 -19.13 -6.89 13.35
C GLN A 407 -19.77 -7.75 12.24
N SER A 408 -19.28 -8.98 12.11
CA SER A 408 -19.89 -10.02 11.26
C SER A 408 -21.08 -10.70 11.93
N GLN A 409 -21.52 -10.21 13.07
CA GLN A 409 -22.85 -10.54 13.59
C GLN A 409 -23.86 -9.52 13.05
N SER A 410 -24.32 -9.80 11.83
CA SER A 410 -25.45 -9.17 11.19
C SER A 410 -26.63 -8.95 12.13
N PRO A 411 -27.35 -7.81 12.00
CA PRO A 411 -28.66 -7.61 12.65
C PRO A 411 -29.75 -8.56 12.16
N LEU A 412 -29.43 -9.64 11.46
CA LEU A 412 -30.39 -10.62 10.93
C LEU A 412 -30.89 -11.62 11.99
N GLN A 413 -30.38 -11.60 13.23
CA GLN A 413 -30.79 -12.57 14.27
C GLN A 413 -31.73 -12.03 15.35
N SER A 414 -32.28 -10.84 15.24
CA SER A 414 -33.22 -10.33 16.25
C SER A 414 -34.59 -9.86 15.74
N GLN A 415 -35.03 -10.31 14.58
CA GLN A 415 -36.47 -10.26 14.30
C GLN A 415 -37.10 -11.60 14.65
N PRO A 416 -37.96 -11.68 15.70
CA PRO A 416 -38.72 -12.87 15.90
C PRO A 416 -39.66 -13.00 14.69
N LEU A 417 -39.56 -14.15 14.00
CA LEU A 417 -40.52 -14.55 12.96
C LEU A 417 -41.90 -14.51 13.55
N ASN A 418 -42.63 -13.44 13.31
CA ASN A 418 -44.03 -13.35 13.63
C ASN A 418 -44.79 -14.30 12.69
N ARG A 419 -44.94 -15.54 13.13
CA ARG A 419 -45.78 -16.58 12.49
C ARG A 419 -47.24 -16.21 12.65
N SER A 420 -47.74 -15.32 11.83
CA SER A 420 -49.20 -15.18 11.57
C SER A 420 -49.42 -14.35 10.32
N ALA A 421 -49.07 -14.90 9.18
CA ALA A 421 -49.67 -14.54 7.91
C ALA A 421 -50.15 -15.82 7.27
N SER A 422 -51.41 -16.12 7.40
CA SER A 422 -52.12 -17.18 6.69
C SER A 422 -51.94 -16.99 5.18
N ILE A 423 -51.24 -17.92 4.55
CA ILE A 423 -51.09 -17.96 3.10
C ILE A 423 -52.48 -18.35 2.51
N ASP A 424 -53.13 -17.39 1.87
CA ASP A 424 -54.30 -17.64 1.01
C ASP A 424 -53.78 -18.34 -0.26
N GLN A 425 -54.08 -19.66 -0.34
CA GLN A 425 -53.66 -20.57 -1.43
C GLN A 425 -54.46 -20.40 -2.73
N ARG A 426 -55.06 -19.25 -3.04
CA ARG A 426 -55.77 -19.04 -4.29
C ARG A 426 -55.21 -17.86 -5.04
N LYS A 427 -54.22 -18.11 -5.86
CA LYS A 427 -53.86 -17.44 -7.15
C LYS A 427 -52.39 -17.56 -7.43
N THR A 428 -51.96 -18.70 -8.00
CA THR A 428 -50.70 -18.78 -8.71
C THR A 428 -50.96 -19.37 -10.10
N PRO A 429 -50.69 -18.68 -11.20
CA PRO A 429 -50.71 -19.28 -12.53
C PRO A 429 -49.43 -20.11 -12.74
N LEU A 430 -49.62 -21.38 -13.07
CA LEU A 430 -48.56 -22.32 -13.48
C LEU A 430 -47.91 -21.83 -14.78
N LEU A 431 -46.68 -21.42 -14.73
CA LEU A 431 -45.79 -21.32 -15.90
C LEU A 431 -45.29 -22.71 -16.26
N ARG A 432 -45.87 -23.28 -17.36
CA ARG A 432 -45.43 -24.53 -17.99
C ARG A 432 -44.12 -24.27 -18.75
N TYR A 433 -43.05 -24.87 -18.32
CA TYR A 433 -41.89 -25.09 -19.16
C TYR A 433 -42.16 -26.19 -20.15
N ALA A 434 -42.19 -25.86 -21.44
CA ALA A 434 -42.20 -26.81 -22.53
C ALA A 434 -40.79 -27.37 -22.75
N HIS A 435 -40.60 -28.66 -22.48
CA HIS A 435 -39.51 -29.43 -23.06
C HIS A 435 -39.78 -29.65 -24.55
N SER A 436 -38.88 -29.21 -25.41
CA SER A 436 -38.79 -29.72 -26.77
C SER A 436 -37.49 -30.54 -26.85
N SER A 437 -37.66 -31.83 -26.75
CA SER A 437 -36.77 -32.83 -27.36
C SER A 437 -37.12 -32.90 -28.84
N ASP A 438 -36.14 -32.67 -29.72
CA ASP A 438 -36.07 -33.41 -30.95
C ASP A 438 -34.64 -33.42 -31.52
N ALA A 439 -34.23 -34.61 -31.82
CA ALA A 439 -33.00 -35.01 -32.47
C ALA A 439 -32.96 -34.62 -33.97
N HIS A 440 -31.80 -34.19 -34.44
CA HIS A 440 -31.11 -34.81 -35.61
C HIS A 440 -29.71 -34.20 -35.71
#